data_f9cd9b1604b648072d3bca73bc2a52dd
#
_entry.id   f9cd9b1604b648072d3bca73bc2a52dd
#
_cell.length_a   1.000
_cell.length_b   1.000
_cell.length_c   1.000
_cell.angle_alpha   90.00
_cell.angle_beta   90.00
_cell.angle_gamma   90.00
#
_symmetry.space_group_name_H-M   'P 1'
#
loop_
_entity.id
_entity.type
_entity.pdbx_description
1 polymer ?
#
loop_
_entity_poly.entity_id
_entity_poly.type
_entity_poly.pdbx_seq_one_letter_code
_entity_poly.pdbx_strand_id
1 'polypeptide(L)'
;MDIVTYRELEPKDEIMMLMELAFWWPVSPQDLEEVINIDIRLKNSPVGFCAVKDGRLAGFVGVMDIPTKTLKGETEIVGGIWAVATNPDFARQGICQSLMEEAHNYFLKKKHRFSFLCTTRTIIAYSIYDKLGYTEVKRKNQFPSVYKVLNKAEPGDKKADTKLDHEKIYKIYEKFMEKKIGFAVRQKDFVTMSAKRKRVDEGKSIQKEKGYALVTDFRNVIMVQDIVALDDATYGELVDEIEKLAQNGVLDRLVADERLLSIYESKGYRVQRGDNSVLMVKNLTDDSFDKVYGESFYMGSLDWF
;
A
#
# COMPACT_ATOMS: atom_id res chain seq x y z
N MET A 1 30.21 -9.89 -3.87
CA MET A 1 28.80 -9.51 -3.56
C MET A 1 27.92 -10.42 -4.39
N ASP A 2 27.14 -11.22 -3.73
CA ASP A 2 26.21 -12.14 -4.37
C ASP A 2 24.79 -11.58 -4.27
N ILE A 3 23.98 -11.77 -5.29
CA ILE A 3 22.57 -11.41 -5.26
C ILE A 3 21.76 -12.71 -5.28
N VAL A 4 20.97 -12.90 -4.25
CA VAL A 4 20.06 -14.05 -4.10
C VAL A 4 18.63 -13.56 -3.91
N THR A 5 17.65 -14.41 -4.13
CA THR A 5 16.27 -14.09 -3.77
C THR A 5 16.06 -14.19 -2.26
N TYR A 6 15.03 -13.52 -1.73
CA TYR A 6 14.68 -13.69 -0.31
C TYR A 6 14.38 -15.15 0.04
N ARG A 7 13.87 -15.92 -0.90
CA ARG A 7 13.59 -17.36 -0.69
C ARG A 7 14.83 -18.20 -0.51
N GLU A 8 15.94 -17.78 -1.11
CA GLU A 8 17.26 -18.44 -1.04
C GLU A 8 18.17 -17.87 0.04
N LEU A 9 17.78 -16.73 0.65
CA LEU A 9 18.57 -16.08 1.70
C LEU A 9 18.65 -16.99 2.94
N GLU A 10 19.88 -17.28 3.41
CA GLU A 10 20.15 -17.99 4.66
C GLU A 10 21.43 -17.43 5.33
N PRO A 11 21.37 -17.07 6.62
CA PRO A 11 20.18 -16.99 7.46
C PRO A 11 19.33 -15.76 7.13
N LYS A 12 18.03 -15.78 7.49
CA LYS A 12 17.09 -14.68 7.25
C LYS A 12 17.05 -13.63 8.38
N ASP A 13 17.76 -13.85 9.45
CA ASP A 13 17.62 -13.06 10.69
C ASP A 13 17.98 -11.59 10.51
N GLU A 14 18.96 -11.28 9.65
CA GLU A 14 19.40 -9.90 9.41
C GLU A 14 18.34 -9.03 8.72
N ILE A 15 17.31 -9.65 8.10
CA ILE A 15 16.21 -8.90 7.47
C ILE A 15 15.46 -8.01 8.48
N MET A 16 15.29 -8.51 9.70
CA MET A 16 14.61 -7.77 10.76
C MET A 16 15.34 -6.47 11.10
N MET A 17 16.66 -6.55 11.27
CA MET A 17 17.47 -5.37 11.57
C MET A 17 17.53 -4.41 10.39
N LEU A 18 17.63 -4.92 9.16
CA LEU A 18 17.64 -4.08 7.96
C LEU A 18 16.32 -3.33 7.79
N MET A 19 15.17 -3.98 8.05
CA MET A 19 13.85 -3.36 8.01
C MET A 19 13.65 -2.33 9.12
N GLU A 20 14.17 -2.59 10.33
CA GLU A 20 14.15 -1.63 11.43
C GLU A 20 14.95 -0.37 11.08
N LEU A 21 16.18 -0.54 10.60
CA LEU A 21 17.06 0.58 10.25
C LEU A 21 16.49 1.46 9.13
N ALA A 22 15.81 0.86 8.16
CA ALA A 22 15.31 1.58 6.99
C ALA A 22 13.90 2.16 7.17
N PHE A 23 13.03 1.48 7.93
CA PHE A 23 11.58 1.77 7.93
C PHE A 23 10.96 1.84 9.32
N TRP A 24 11.75 1.63 10.40
CA TRP A 24 11.22 1.52 11.76
C TRP A 24 10.14 0.42 11.84
N TRP A 25 10.39 -0.65 11.14
CA TRP A 25 9.49 -1.78 10.98
C TRP A 25 10.23 -3.11 11.22
N PRO A 26 10.42 -3.49 12.48
CA PRO A 26 11.10 -4.73 12.83
C PRO A 26 10.18 -5.91 12.54
N VAL A 27 10.25 -6.43 11.31
CA VAL A 27 9.49 -7.61 10.91
C VAL A 27 10.35 -8.85 11.11
N SER A 28 9.85 -9.81 11.90
CA SER A 28 10.53 -11.09 12.03
C SER A 28 10.44 -11.92 10.74
N PRO A 29 11.39 -12.83 10.46
CA PRO A 29 11.26 -13.74 9.33
C PRO A 29 9.94 -14.52 9.34
N GLN A 30 9.46 -14.97 10.52
CA GLN A 30 8.18 -15.66 10.66
C GLN A 30 6.99 -14.80 10.25
N ASP A 31 6.91 -13.56 10.75
CA ASP A 31 5.83 -12.64 10.39
C ASP A 31 5.84 -12.34 8.88
N LEU A 32 7.03 -12.20 8.29
CA LEU A 32 7.17 -11.97 6.87
C LEU A 32 6.73 -13.20 6.05
N GLU A 33 7.08 -14.41 6.47
CA GLU A 33 6.61 -15.66 5.83
C GLU A 33 5.07 -15.81 5.94
N GLU A 34 4.46 -15.43 7.06
CA GLU A 34 3.00 -15.39 7.17
C GLU A 34 2.38 -14.46 6.12
N VAL A 35 2.92 -13.24 5.96
CA VAL A 35 2.46 -12.29 4.95
C VAL A 35 2.66 -12.83 3.53
N ILE A 36 3.82 -13.43 3.23
CA ILE A 36 4.13 -14.02 1.92
C ILE A 36 3.12 -15.11 1.55
N ASN A 37 2.73 -15.92 2.51
CA ASN A 37 1.80 -17.05 2.27
C ASN A 37 0.36 -16.61 1.98
N ILE A 38 -0.06 -15.47 2.50
CA ILE A 38 -1.44 -14.97 2.33
C ILE A 38 -1.58 -13.90 1.24
N ASP A 39 -0.50 -13.18 0.91
CA ASP A 39 -0.53 -12.12 -0.12
C ASP A 39 -0.19 -12.72 -1.49
N ILE A 40 -1.20 -12.83 -2.37
CA ILE A 40 -1.02 -13.39 -3.72
C ILE A 40 0.03 -12.65 -4.56
N ARG A 41 0.28 -11.37 -4.25
CA ARG A 41 1.28 -10.56 -4.95
C ARG A 41 2.71 -11.00 -4.62
N LEU A 42 2.91 -11.66 -3.48
CA LEU A 42 4.20 -12.16 -3.00
C LEU A 42 4.36 -13.67 -3.20
N LYS A 43 3.25 -14.42 -3.12
CA LYS A 43 3.26 -15.89 -3.07
C LYS A 43 4.07 -16.56 -4.19
N ASN A 44 3.98 -16.03 -5.41
CA ASN A 44 4.65 -16.58 -6.59
C ASN A 44 5.81 -15.71 -7.10
N SER A 45 6.17 -14.68 -6.34
CA SER A 45 7.33 -13.82 -6.62
C SER A 45 8.58 -14.31 -5.88
N PRO A 46 9.77 -13.81 -6.20
CA PRO A 46 10.96 -14.00 -5.37
C PRO A 46 10.87 -13.31 -4.00
N VAL A 47 9.79 -12.57 -3.73
CA VAL A 47 9.57 -11.68 -2.57
C VAL A 47 10.49 -10.45 -2.57
N GLY A 48 11.73 -10.64 -2.92
CA GLY A 48 12.75 -9.60 -3.07
C GLY A 48 14.08 -10.17 -3.46
N PHE A 49 15.01 -9.28 -3.77
CA PHE A 49 16.40 -9.57 -4.02
C PHE A 49 17.25 -9.06 -2.86
N CYS A 50 18.19 -9.89 -2.43
CA CYS A 50 19.07 -9.66 -1.30
C CYS A 50 20.51 -9.57 -1.79
N ALA A 51 21.21 -8.52 -1.48
CA ALA A 51 22.66 -8.44 -1.69
C ALA A 51 23.36 -8.99 -0.44
N VAL A 52 24.17 -10.03 -0.62
CA VAL A 52 25.01 -10.60 0.45
C VAL A 52 26.46 -10.22 0.16
N LYS A 53 27.11 -9.59 1.14
CA LYS A 53 28.50 -9.20 1.05
C LYS A 53 29.22 -9.51 2.37
N ASP A 54 30.37 -10.16 2.26
CA ASP A 54 31.18 -10.56 3.43
C ASP A 54 30.37 -11.37 4.46
N GLY A 55 29.44 -12.22 3.97
CA GLY A 55 28.56 -13.06 4.78
C GLY A 55 27.43 -12.32 5.48
N ARG A 56 27.19 -11.03 5.17
CA ARG A 56 26.16 -10.18 5.79
C ARG A 56 25.17 -9.66 4.75
N LEU A 57 23.93 -9.43 5.19
CA LEU A 57 22.90 -8.79 4.36
C LEU A 57 23.23 -7.30 4.16
N ALA A 58 23.67 -6.97 2.96
CA ALA A 58 24.09 -5.61 2.59
C ALA A 58 22.93 -4.75 2.04
N GLY A 59 21.86 -5.37 1.53
CA GLY A 59 20.69 -4.66 1.04
C GLY A 59 19.56 -5.58 0.62
N PHE A 60 18.38 -5.00 0.49
CA PHE A 60 17.15 -5.66 0.06
C PHE A 60 16.34 -4.76 -0.86
N VAL A 61 15.77 -5.33 -1.91
CA VAL A 61 14.74 -4.71 -2.74
C VAL A 61 13.60 -5.70 -2.88
N GLY A 62 12.46 -5.38 -2.29
CA GLY A 62 11.28 -6.20 -2.38
C GLY A 62 10.61 -6.08 -3.75
N VAL A 63 10.07 -7.20 -4.26
CA VAL A 63 9.30 -7.27 -5.49
C VAL A 63 7.98 -7.99 -5.28
N MET A 64 6.95 -7.55 -5.98
CA MET A 64 5.63 -8.18 -5.97
C MET A 64 4.97 -8.10 -7.35
N ASP A 65 4.10 -9.06 -7.64
CA ASP A 65 3.31 -9.14 -8.86
C ASP A 65 1.92 -8.56 -8.57
N ILE A 66 1.62 -7.34 -9.05
CA ILE A 66 0.39 -6.62 -8.68
C ILE A 66 -0.64 -6.72 -9.81
N PRO A 67 -1.82 -7.31 -9.56
CA PRO A 67 -2.91 -7.27 -10.53
C PRO A 67 -3.49 -5.87 -10.63
N THR A 68 -3.67 -5.39 -11.86
CA THR A 68 -4.22 -4.08 -12.17
C THR A 68 -5.30 -4.18 -13.24
N LYS A 69 -6.17 -3.17 -13.33
CA LYS A 69 -7.20 -3.08 -14.35
C LYS A 69 -6.88 -1.94 -15.32
N THR A 70 -6.84 -2.24 -16.61
CA THR A 70 -6.54 -1.28 -17.69
C THR A 70 -7.78 -0.49 -18.13
N LEU A 71 -7.59 0.56 -18.95
CA LEU A 71 -8.67 1.31 -19.62
C LEU A 71 -9.61 0.43 -20.43
N LYS A 72 -9.12 -0.68 -20.97
CA LYS A 72 -9.94 -1.63 -21.73
C LYS A 72 -10.72 -2.60 -20.84
N GLY A 73 -10.56 -2.48 -19.50
CA GLY A 73 -11.18 -3.39 -18.54
C GLY A 73 -10.47 -4.75 -18.40
N GLU A 74 -9.34 -4.92 -19.05
CA GLU A 74 -8.52 -6.12 -18.95
C GLU A 74 -7.71 -6.11 -17.65
N THR A 75 -7.49 -7.28 -17.06
CA THR A 75 -6.57 -7.43 -15.93
C THR A 75 -5.18 -7.78 -16.45
N GLU A 76 -4.17 -7.03 -16.01
CA GLU A 76 -2.77 -7.36 -16.24
C GLU A 76 -1.99 -7.38 -14.92
N ILE A 77 -0.84 -8.05 -14.93
CA ILE A 77 0.08 -8.06 -13.80
C ILE A 77 1.22 -7.06 -14.08
N VAL A 78 1.49 -6.20 -13.12
CA VAL A 78 2.60 -5.23 -13.15
C VAL A 78 3.56 -5.50 -12.01
N GLY A 79 4.81 -5.02 -12.14
CA GLY A 79 5.80 -5.10 -11.07
C GLY A 79 5.55 -4.05 -10.00
N GLY A 80 5.67 -4.44 -8.73
CA GLY A 80 5.72 -3.52 -7.60
C GLY A 80 7.05 -3.63 -6.86
N ILE A 81 7.70 -2.49 -6.60
CA ILE A 81 8.91 -2.40 -5.77
C ILE A 81 8.50 -1.96 -4.38
N TRP A 82 8.92 -2.67 -3.35
CA TRP A 82 8.64 -2.36 -1.97
C TRP A 82 9.89 -2.54 -1.08
N ALA A 83 9.95 -1.83 0.05
CA ALA A 83 10.98 -1.97 1.07
C ALA A 83 12.43 -1.94 0.51
N VAL A 84 12.79 -0.90 -0.24
CA VAL A 84 14.16 -0.70 -0.73
C VAL A 84 15.05 -0.25 0.42
N ALA A 85 15.99 -1.09 0.82
CA ALA A 85 16.88 -0.86 1.95
C ALA A 85 18.34 -1.20 1.61
N THR A 86 19.26 -0.40 2.13
CA THR A 86 20.71 -0.69 2.09
C THR A 86 21.26 -0.54 3.50
N ASN A 87 21.97 -1.54 3.97
CA ASN A 87 22.63 -1.49 5.27
C ASN A 87 23.66 -0.34 5.28
N PRO A 88 23.63 0.56 6.28
CA PRO A 88 24.52 1.70 6.35
C PRO A 88 26.02 1.36 6.22
N ASP A 89 26.45 0.21 6.75
CA ASP A 89 27.83 -0.26 6.66
C ASP A 89 28.30 -0.47 5.20
N PHE A 90 27.37 -0.70 4.31
CA PHE A 90 27.60 -0.93 2.89
C PHE A 90 27.08 0.21 1.98
N ALA A 91 26.80 1.37 2.56
CA ALA A 91 26.28 2.51 1.80
C ALA A 91 27.26 2.99 0.71
N ARG A 92 26.73 3.59 -0.36
CA ARG A 92 27.47 4.16 -1.51
C ARG A 92 28.34 3.19 -2.29
N GLN A 93 27.99 1.90 -2.28
CA GLN A 93 28.70 0.85 -3.02
C GLN A 93 27.89 0.33 -4.23
N GLY A 94 26.85 1.05 -4.69
CA GLY A 94 26.03 0.67 -5.83
C GLY A 94 25.00 -0.43 -5.56
N ILE A 95 24.88 -0.92 -4.31
CA ILE A 95 24.03 -2.06 -3.94
C ILE A 95 22.56 -1.84 -4.32
N CYS A 96 22.00 -0.69 -3.96
CA CYS A 96 20.62 -0.35 -4.30
C CYS A 96 20.39 -0.40 -5.81
N GLN A 97 21.30 0.13 -6.62
CA GLN A 97 21.20 0.10 -8.07
C GLN A 97 21.21 -1.32 -8.61
N SER A 98 22.18 -2.15 -8.19
CA SER A 98 22.26 -3.54 -8.63
C SER A 98 21.01 -4.36 -8.30
N LEU A 99 20.46 -4.18 -7.10
CA LEU A 99 19.23 -4.84 -6.68
C LEU A 99 18.00 -4.36 -7.47
N MET A 100 17.91 -3.06 -7.77
CA MET A 100 16.86 -2.52 -8.62
C MET A 100 16.93 -3.03 -10.06
N GLU A 101 18.15 -3.20 -10.59
CA GLU A 101 18.38 -3.80 -11.91
C GLU A 101 17.90 -5.27 -11.93
N GLU A 102 18.19 -6.06 -10.89
CA GLU A 102 17.68 -7.43 -10.78
C GLU A 102 16.15 -7.48 -10.68
N ALA A 103 15.54 -6.55 -9.93
CA ALA A 103 14.09 -6.43 -9.88
C ALA A 103 13.49 -6.12 -11.26
N HIS A 104 14.08 -5.20 -12.02
CA HIS A 104 13.64 -4.90 -13.38
C HIS A 104 13.81 -6.09 -14.32
N ASN A 105 14.93 -6.81 -14.22
CA ASN A 105 15.19 -8.03 -15.00
C ASN A 105 14.13 -9.11 -14.71
N TYR A 106 13.74 -9.28 -13.44
CA TYR A 106 12.65 -10.17 -13.05
C TYR A 106 11.34 -9.78 -13.71
N PHE A 107 10.96 -8.52 -13.64
CA PHE A 107 9.72 -8.02 -14.24
C PHE A 107 9.71 -8.20 -15.77
N LEU A 108 10.83 -7.91 -16.43
CA LEU A 108 10.98 -8.12 -17.87
C LEU A 108 10.85 -9.61 -18.26
N LYS A 109 11.47 -10.52 -17.50
CA LYS A 109 11.33 -11.97 -17.70
C LYS A 109 9.87 -12.43 -17.55
N LYS A 110 9.13 -11.78 -16.64
CA LYS A 110 7.68 -12.01 -16.42
C LYS A 110 6.78 -11.28 -17.45
N LYS A 111 7.38 -10.51 -18.36
CA LYS A 111 6.69 -9.69 -19.37
C LYS A 111 5.77 -8.60 -18.76
N HIS A 112 6.12 -8.09 -17.58
CA HIS A 112 5.44 -6.94 -17.02
C HIS A 112 5.81 -5.69 -17.83
N ARG A 113 4.80 -4.88 -18.19
CA ARG A 113 5.01 -3.66 -18.97
C ARG A 113 5.47 -2.49 -18.11
N PHE A 114 5.11 -2.50 -16.83
CA PHE A 114 5.33 -1.42 -15.90
C PHE A 114 5.90 -1.92 -14.57
N SER A 115 6.74 -1.08 -13.97
CA SER A 115 7.18 -1.22 -12.59
C SER A 115 6.73 -0.01 -11.80
N PHE A 116 6.09 -0.25 -10.64
CA PHE A 116 5.60 0.79 -9.74
C PHE A 116 6.35 0.79 -8.44
N LEU A 117 6.43 1.95 -7.81
CA LEU A 117 6.86 2.12 -6.43
C LEU A 117 6.17 3.32 -5.78
N CYS A 118 6.09 3.29 -4.45
CA CYS A 118 5.65 4.41 -3.65
C CYS A 118 6.85 5.01 -2.91
N THR A 119 6.94 6.34 -2.89
CA THR A 119 8.04 7.03 -2.21
C THR A 119 7.59 8.41 -1.71
N THR A 120 8.53 9.14 -1.12
CA THR A 120 8.33 10.51 -0.64
C THR A 120 9.33 11.42 -1.32
N ARG A 121 8.87 12.57 -1.86
CA ARG A 121 9.76 13.53 -2.56
C ARG A 121 10.90 14.07 -1.71
N THR A 122 10.74 14.04 -0.39
CA THR A 122 11.69 14.61 0.56
C THR A 122 12.84 13.69 0.95
N ILE A 123 12.85 12.44 0.49
CA ILE A 123 13.91 11.48 0.81
C ILE A 123 14.84 11.24 -0.38
N ILE A 124 16.08 10.85 -0.08
CA ILE A 124 17.12 10.60 -1.11
C ILE A 124 16.67 9.56 -2.15
N ALA A 125 15.90 8.57 -1.73
CA ALA A 125 15.43 7.49 -2.60
C ALA A 125 14.65 8.02 -3.82
N TYR A 126 13.91 9.13 -3.69
CA TYR A 126 13.21 9.75 -4.82
C TYR A 126 14.15 10.06 -5.98
N SER A 127 15.29 10.70 -5.69
CA SER A 127 16.28 11.05 -6.73
C SER A 127 16.97 9.81 -7.33
N ILE A 128 17.07 8.73 -6.58
CA ILE A 128 17.59 7.45 -7.09
C ILE A 128 16.59 6.86 -8.09
N TYR A 129 15.31 6.83 -7.75
CA TYR A 129 14.27 6.31 -8.65
C TYR A 129 14.11 7.13 -9.93
N ASP A 130 14.17 8.46 -9.82
CA ASP A 130 14.16 9.36 -10.98
C ASP A 130 15.32 9.03 -11.94
N LYS A 131 16.55 8.86 -11.41
CA LYS A 131 17.71 8.43 -12.22
C LYS A 131 17.57 7.04 -12.83
N LEU A 132 16.80 6.15 -12.20
CA LEU A 132 16.48 4.83 -12.73
C LEU A 132 15.35 4.85 -13.77
N GLY A 133 14.82 6.03 -14.11
CA GLY A 133 13.80 6.24 -15.12
C GLY A 133 12.36 6.08 -14.63
N TYR A 134 12.12 6.17 -13.31
CA TYR A 134 10.77 6.30 -12.78
C TYR A 134 10.29 7.73 -12.90
N THR A 135 9.02 7.89 -13.26
CA THR A 135 8.33 9.18 -13.32
C THR A 135 7.11 9.15 -12.43
N GLU A 136 6.71 10.31 -11.91
CA GLU A 136 5.47 10.38 -11.11
C GLU A 136 4.25 10.06 -11.96
N VAL A 137 3.37 9.22 -11.43
CA VAL A 137 2.06 8.99 -12.03
C VAL A 137 1.25 10.27 -11.91
N LYS A 138 1.07 10.96 -13.02
CA LYS A 138 0.20 12.13 -13.10
C LYS A 138 -1.24 11.69 -12.91
N ARG A 139 -1.93 12.30 -11.99
CA ARG A 139 -3.34 12.04 -11.69
C ARG A 139 -4.10 13.35 -11.73
N LYS A 140 -5.33 13.26 -12.18
CA LYS A 140 -6.24 14.41 -12.23
C LYS A 140 -6.47 15.01 -10.83
N ASN A 141 -6.45 14.17 -9.80
CA ASN A 141 -6.57 14.57 -8.40
C ASN A 141 -5.43 13.94 -7.60
N GLN A 142 -4.61 14.79 -7.00
CA GLN A 142 -3.68 14.33 -5.96
C GLN A 142 -4.49 13.77 -4.81
N PHE A 143 -4.04 12.67 -4.20
CA PHE A 143 -4.74 12.09 -3.06
C PHE A 143 -4.55 12.99 -1.82
N PRO A 144 -5.58 13.72 -1.40
CA PRO A 144 -5.48 14.48 -0.18
C PRO A 144 -5.47 13.53 1.01
N SER A 145 -4.75 13.94 2.05
CA SER A 145 -4.95 13.40 3.40
C SER A 145 -6.00 14.28 4.10
N VAL A 146 -6.80 13.67 4.95
CA VAL A 146 -7.72 14.39 5.82
C VAL A 146 -7.53 14.00 7.27
N TYR A 147 -7.75 14.95 8.18
CA TYR A 147 -7.69 14.68 9.62
C TYR A 147 -8.66 15.54 10.40
N LYS A 148 -9.06 15.00 11.56
CA LYS A 148 -9.89 15.71 12.53
C LYS A 148 -9.41 15.38 13.95
N VAL A 149 -9.14 16.40 14.75
CA VAL A 149 -8.83 16.26 16.19
C VAL A 149 -10.13 16.28 16.96
N LEU A 150 -10.34 15.33 17.87
CA LEU A 150 -11.60 15.17 18.60
C LEU A 150 -11.48 15.52 20.09
N ASN A 151 -10.36 15.22 20.76
CA ASN A 151 -10.09 15.52 22.17
C ASN A 151 -11.23 15.06 23.14
N LYS A 152 -11.69 13.82 22.97
CA LYS A 152 -12.69 13.24 23.88
C LYS A 152 -12.05 12.78 25.18
N ALA A 153 -12.77 12.89 26.30
CA ALA A 153 -12.30 12.42 27.60
C ALA A 153 -12.03 10.91 27.61
N GLU A 154 -12.85 10.13 26.90
CA GLU A 154 -12.70 8.68 26.78
C GLU A 154 -12.93 8.23 25.32
N PRO A 155 -12.29 7.13 24.88
CA PRO A 155 -12.64 6.51 23.60
C PRO A 155 -14.10 6.05 23.67
N GLY A 156 -14.81 6.16 22.56
CA GLY A 156 -16.14 5.59 22.48
C GLY A 156 -16.04 4.07 22.61
N ASP A 157 -16.79 3.52 23.55
CA ASP A 157 -16.95 2.08 23.65
C ASP A 157 -17.63 1.56 22.39
N LYS A 158 -16.89 0.86 21.56
CA LYS A 158 -17.43 -0.05 20.58
C LYS A 158 -16.65 -1.36 20.60
N LYS A 159 -17.16 -2.31 21.30
CA LYS A 159 -17.07 -3.69 20.84
C LYS A 159 -17.97 -3.73 19.60
N ALA A 160 -17.39 -3.87 18.41
CA ALA A 160 -18.18 -4.24 17.25
C ALA A 160 -18.81 -5.60 17.59
N ASP A 161 -20.10 -5.59 17.91
CA ASP A 161 -20.86 -6.81 18.25
C ASP A 161 -21.01 -7.74 17.02
N THR A 162 -20.59 -7.31 15.86
CA THR A 162 -20.69 -8.08 14.61
C THR A 162 -19.31 -8.34 14.03
N LYS A 163 -18.96 -9.61 13.97
CA LYS A 163 -17.83 -10.09 13.18
C LYS A 163 -17.99 -9.63 11.72
N LEU A 164 -16.91 -9.11 11.11
CA LEU A 164 -16.92 -8.73 9.71
C LEU A 164 -17.26 -9.92 8.81
N ASP A 165 -18.18 -9.72 7.88
CA ASP A 165 -18.46 -10.65 6.79
C ASP A 165 -17.54 -10.30 5.61
N HIS A 166 -16.42 -10.98 5.52
CA HIS A 166 -15.39 -10.73 4.50
C HIS A 166 -15.94 -10.95 3.07
N GLU A 167 -16.86 -11.89 2.89
CA GLU A 167 -17.46 -12.13 1.57
C GLU A 167 -18.35 -10.95 1.15
N LYS A 168 -19.15 -10.42 2.06
CA LYS A 168 -19.98 -9.24 1.80
C LYS A 168 -19.10 -7.99 1.55
N ILE A 169 -18.04 -7.79 2.33
CA ILE A 169 -17.06 -6.72 2.12
C ILE A 169 -16.44 -6.84 0.73
N TYR A 170 -16.06 -8.04 0.31
CA TYR A 170 -15.48 -8.26 -1.02
C TYR A 170 -16.50 -7.93 -2.14
N LYS A 171 -17.76 -8.32 -2.01
CA LYS A 171 -18.83 -7.98 -2.99
C LYS A 171 -19.06 -6.46 -3.08
N ILE A 172 -19.02 -5.74 -1.96
CA ILE A 172 -19.12 -4.28 -1.94
C ILE A 172 -17.92 -3.67 -2.67
N TYR A 173 -16.71 -4.16 -2.37
CA TYR A 173 -15.49 -3.73 -3.03
C TYR A 173 -15.55 -3.96 -4.55
N GLU A 174 -15.90 -5.16 -5.02
CA GLU A 174 -16.01 -5.47 -6.45
C GLU A 174 -16.96 -4.50 -7.16
N LYS A 175 -18.14 -4.26 -6.59
CA LYS A 175 -19.12 -3.34 -7.15
C LYS A 175 -18.60 -1.90 -7.21
N PHE A 176 -17.89 -1.45 -6.17
CA PHE A 176 -17.28 -0.13 -6.14
C PHE A 176 -16.17 0.01 -7.18
N MET A 177 -15.39 -1.05 -7.41
CA MET A 177 -14.25 -1.09 -8.33
C MET A 177 -14.64 -1.42 -9.78
N GLU A 178 -15.92 -1.69 -10.07
CA GLU A 178 -16.36 -2.15 -11.40
C GLU A 178 -15.87 -1.26 -12.55
N LYS A 179 -15.89 0.06 -12.34
CA LYS A 179 -15.50 1.07 -13.35
C LYS A 179 -14.17 1.76 -13.06
N LYS A 180 -13.43 1.31 -12.04
CA LYS A 180 -12.15 1.93 -11.69
C LYS A 180 -11.00 1.22 -12.40
N ILE A 181 -9.93 1.96 -12.64
CA ILE A 181 -8.73 1.56 -13.39
C ILE A 181 -7.54 1.64 -12.44
N GLY A 182 -6.51 0.84 -12.63
CA GLY A 182 -5.32 0.83 -11.78
C GLY A 182 -5.34 -0.29 -10.74
N PHE A 183 -5.01 0.00 -9.49
CA PHE A 183 -5.00 -1.00 -8.41
C PHE A 183 -6.41 -1.38 -7.94
N ALA A 184 -7.27 -1.67 -8.88
CA ALA A 184 -8.69 -1.98 -8.67
C ALA A 184 -8.98 -3.49 -8.57
N VAL A 185 -7.94 -4.32 -8.42
CA VAL A 185 -8.07 -5.79 -8.33
C VAL A 185 -7.45 -6.27 -7.03
N ARG A 186 -8.27 -6.83 -6.14
CA ARG A 186 -7.84 -7.43 -4.88
C ARG A 186 -8.27 -8.90 -4.80
N GLN A 187 -7.56 -9.67 -3.98
CA GLN A 187 -7.94 -11.05 -3.66
C GLN A 187 -9.18 -11.08 -2.74
N LYS A 188 -9.92 -12.19 -2.75
CA LYS A 188 -11.17 -12.30 -1.96
C LYS A 188 -10.98 -12.14 -0.46
N ASP A 189 -9.85 -12.60 0.05
CA ASP A 189 -9.47 -12.55 1.46
C ASP A 189 -8.60 -11.34 1.82
N PHE A 190 -8.71 -10.25 1.02
CA PHE A 190 -7.89 -9.04 1.23
C PHE A 190 -8.05 -8.43 2.63
N VAL A 191 -9.18 -8.64 3.31
CA VAL A 191 -9.38 -8.17 4.70
C VAL A 191 -8.41 -8.90 5.63
N THR A 192 -8.34 -10.23 5.55
CA THR A 192 -7.39 -11.04 6.33
C THR A 192 -5.95 -10.66 6.04
N MET A 193 -5.61 -10.48 4.75
CA MET A 193 -4.29 -10.02 4.33
C MET A 193 -3.98 -8.64 4.93
N SER A 194 -4.95 -7.72 4.93
CA SER A 194 -4.78 -6.37 5.47
C SER A 194 -4.62 -6.36 7.00
N ALA A 195 -5.32 -7.25 7.71
CA ALA A 195 -5.14 -7.41 9.16
C ALA A 195 -3.68 -7.78 9.50
N LYS A 196 -3.07 -8.67 8.74
CA LYS A 196 -1.67 -9.08 8.92
C LYS A 196 -0.67 -8.00 8.45
N ARG A 197 -0.81 -7.51 7.22
CA ARG A 197 0.16 -6.62 6.59
C ARG A 197 0.07 -5.17 7.07
N LYS A 198 -1.14 -4.65 7.25
CA LYS A 198 -1.43 -3.25 7.62
C LYS A 198 -1.91 -3.09 9.05
N ARG A 199 -1.95 -4.17 9.82
CA ARG A 199 -2.45 -4.18 11.21
C ARG A 199 -3.86 -3.63 11.33
N VAL A 200 -4.72 -3.94 10.34
CA VAL A 200 -6.14 -3.58 10.41
C VAL A 200 -6.76 -4.27 11.63
N ASP A 201 -7.43 -3.49 12.45
CA ASP A 201 -8.15 -3.96 13.62
C ASP A 201 -9.59 -4.32 13.21
N GLU A 202 -9.84 -5.61 12.99
CA GLU A 202 -11.16 -6.09 12.61
C GLU A 202 -12.22 -5.79 13.68
N GLY A 203 -11.83 -5.76 14.97
CA GLY A 203 -12.74 -5.45 16.08
C GLY A 203 -13.21 -3.99 16.10
N LYS A 204 -12.46 -3.08 15.47
CA LYS A 204 -12.81 -1.66 15.32
C LYS A 204 -13.28 -1.29 13.91
N SER A 205 -13.09 -2.20 12.96
CA SER A 205 -13.53 -2.00 11.58
C SER A 205 -15.07 -2.10 11.48
N ILE A 206 -15.64 -1.40 10.53
CA ILE A 206 -17.10 -1.18 10.44
C ILE A 206 -17.60 -1.76 9.13
N GLN A 207 -18.75 -2.43 9.19
CA GLN A 207 -19.47 -2.93 8.03
C GLN A 207 -20.91 -2.48 8.06
N LYS A 208 -21.41 -2.00 6.94
CA LYS A 208 -22.79 -1.62 6.65
C LYS A 208 -23.34 -2.45 5.50
N GLU A 209 -24.59 -2.24 5.15
CA GLU A 209 -25.23 -2.94 4.02
C GLU A 209 -24.54 -2.61 2.69
N LYS A 210 -24.16 -1.34 2.50
CA LYS A 210 -23.61 -0.81 1.24
C LYS A 210 -22.20 -0.24 1.36
N GLY A 211 -21.47 -0.55 2.45
CA GLY A 211 -20.15 0.00 2.66
C GLY A 211 -19.41 -0.64 3.81
N TYR A 212 -18.13 -0.34 3.91
CA TYR A 212 -17.27 -0.74 5.02
C TYR A 212 -16.15 0.27 5.26
N ALA A 213 -15.58 0.23 6.45
CA ALA A 213 -14.36 0.94 6.80
C ALA A 213 -13.41 -0.01 7.54
N LEU A 214 -12.21 -0.19 7.03
CA LEU A 214 -11.12 -0.91 7.68
C LEU A 214 -10.20 0.10 8.35
N VAL A 215 -9.95 -0.08 9.63
CA VAL A 215 -9.22 0.90 10.43
C VAL A 215 -8.11 0.26 11.25
N THR A 216 -7.16 1.09 11.66
CA THR A 216 -6.13 0.77 12.64
C THR A 216 -6.20 1.80 13.76
N ASP A 217 -6.12 1.38 15.01
CA ASP A 217 -5.96 2.30 16.13
C ASP A 217 -4.48 2.49 16.45
N PHE A 218 -4.03 3.71 16.37
CA PHE A 218 -2.69 4.10 16.77
C PHE A 218 -2.76 5.16 17.87
N ARG A 219 -2.58 4.75 19.12
CA ARG A 219 -2.61 5.64 20.29
C ARG A 219 -3.89 6.49 20.37
N ASN A 220 -5.03 5.83 20.19
CA ASN A 220 -6.37 6.47 20.20
C ASN A 220 -6.64 7.43 19.04
N VAL A 221 -5.82 7.43 18.01
CA VAL A 221 -6.10 8.02 16.70
C VAL A 221 -6.53 6.89 15.76
N ILE A 222 -7.73 6.97 15.24
CA ILE A 222 -8.20 6.01 14.24
C ILE A 222 -7.62 6.40 12.89
N MET A 223 -6.82 5.48 12.33
CA MET A 223 -6.28 5.61 10.99
C MET A 223 -7.13 4.80 10.02
N VAL A 224 -7.74 5.46 9.06
CA VAL A 224 -8.51 4.80 8.00
C VAL A 224 -7.55 4.14 7.02
N GLN A 225 -7.65 2.83 6.88
CA GLN A 225 -6.84 2.04 5.94
C GLN A 225 -7.58 1.80 4.63
N ASP A 226 -8.91 1.66 4.69
CA ASP A 226 -9.78 1.56 3.53
C ASP A 226 -11.20 1.94 3.91
N ILE A 227 -11.86 2.74 3.10
CA ILE A 227 -13.27 3.09 3.29
C ILE A 227 -13.96 3.11 1.93
N VAL A 228 -14.99 2.31 1.79
CA VAL A 228 -15.72 2.12 0.56
C VAL A 228 -17.22 2.18 0.84
N ALA A 229 -17.94 2.97 0.06
CA ALA A 229 -19.39 2.98 0.09
C ALA A 229 -19.99 3.13 -1.32
N LEU A 230 -21.13 2.49 -1.53
CA LEU A 230 -21.86 2.53 -2.79
C LEU A 230 -22.70 3.78 -2.97
N ASP A 231 -22.97 4.51 -1.85
CA ASP A 231 -23.69 5.79 -1.84
C ASP A 231 -23.16 6.76 -0.76
N ASP A 232 -23.51 8.04 -0.87
CA ASP A 232 -22.99 9.11 -0.02
C ASP A 232 -23.53 9.01 1.41
N ALA A 233 -24.78 8.56 1.58
CA ALA A 233 -25.38 8.37 2.90
C ALA A 233 -24.58 7.34 3.71
N THR A 234 -24.20 6.22 3.09
CA THR A 234 -23.38 5.19 3.70
C THR A 234 -21.96 5.71 4.05
N TYR A 235 -21.35 6.54 3.21
CA TYR A 235 -20.09 7.22 3.56
C TYR A 235 -20.25 8.08 4.80
N GLY A 236 -21.35 8.89 4.87
CA GLY A 236 -21.65 9.73 6.03
C GLY A 236 -21.75 8.93 7.31
N GLU A 237 -22.50 7.80 7.28
CA GLU A 237 -22.65 6.90 8.42
C GLU A 237 -21.32 6.26 8.85
N LEU A 238 -20.50 5.81 7.89
CA LEU A 238 -19.19 5.22 8.19
C LEU A 238 -18.26 6.21 8.87
N VAL A 239 -18.22 7.47 8.39
CA VAL A 239 -17.41 8.53 9.02
C VAL A 239 -17.90 8.83 10.43
N ASP A 240 -19.21 8.90 10.67
CA ASP A 240 -19.76 9.12 12.01
C ASP A 240 -19.41 7.97 12.98
N GLU A 241 -19.45 6.74 12.50
CA GLU A 241 -19.07 5.59 13.31
C GLU A 241 -17.55 5.59 13.63
N ILE A 242 -16.70 5.93 12.65
CA ILE A 242 -15.25 6.08 12.86
C ILE A 242 -14.99 7.17 13.91
N GLU A 243 -15.67 8.30 13.84
CA GLU A 243 -15.54 9.37 14.85
C GLU A 243 -15.95 8.90 16.25
N LYS A 244 -16.99 8.06 16.37
CA LYS A 244 -17.39 7.49 17.67
C LYS A 244 -16.29 6.64 18.29
N LEU A 245 -15.54 5.86 17.49
CA LEU A 245 -14.45 5.01 17.95
C LEU A 245 -13.21 5.80 18.39
N ALA A 246 -12.96 6.94 17.77
CA ALA A 246 -11.77 7.73 17.99
C ALA A 246 -11.88 8.55 19.29
N GLN A 247 -10.81 8.58 20.09
CA GLN A 247 -10.66 9.48 21.23
C GLN A 247 -9.94 10.77 20.83
N ASN A 248 -8.75 10.66 20.28
CA ASN A 248 -7.89 11.80 20.00
C ASN A 248 -8.12 12.38 18.60
N GLY A 249 -8.50 11.55 17.63
CA GLY A 249 -8.76 12.02 16.28
C GLY A 249 -8.89 10.92 15.24
N VAL A 250 -9.15 11.36 14.03
CA VAL A 250 -9.24 10.50 12.84
C VAL A 250 -8.27 11.02 11.79
N LEU A 251 -7.58 10.09 11.11
CA LEU A 251 -6.67 10.38 10.00
C LEU A 251 -6.96 9.41 8.84
N ASP A 252 -7.23 9.96 7.66
CA ASP A 252 -7.19 9.22 6.40
C ASP A 252 -6.06 9.81 5.52
N ARG A 253 -5.05 8.99 5.22
CA ARG A 253 -3.85 9.44 4.51
C ARG A 253 -4.02 9.53 3.00
N LEU A 254 -5.04 8.91 2.46
CA LEU A 254 -5.18 8.76 1.02
C LEU A 254 -6.67 8.65 0.63
N VAL A 255 -7.33 9.77 0.54
CA VAL A 255 -8.74 9.83 0.13
C VAL A 255 -8.84 9.71 -1.39
N ALA A 256 -9.17 8.53 -1.88
CA ALA A 256 -9.18 8.21 -3.31
C ALA A 256 -10.56 8.42 -4.00
N ASP A 257 -11.59 8.84 -3.27
CA ASP A 257 -12.94 9.11 -3.79
C ASP A 257 -13.35 10.56 -3.47
N GLU A 258 -13.69 11.34 -4.50
CA GLU A 258 -14.09 12.75 -4.33
C GLU A 258 -15.39 12.90 -3.51
N ARG A 259 -16.31 11.94 -3.57
CA ARG A 259 -17.53 11.94 -2.77
C ARG A 259 -17.18 11.84 -1.29
N LEU A 260 -16.28 10.93 -0.94
CA LEU A 260 -15.78 10.79 0.43
C LEU A 260 -15.07 12.06 0.89
N LEU A 261 -14.25 12.68 0.04
CA LEU A 261 -13.57 13.93 0.36
C LEU A 261 -14.59 15.03 0.71
N SER A 262 -15.63 15.20 -0.10
CA SER A 262 -16.71 16.18 0.15
C SER A 262 -17.43 15.92 1.48
N ILE A 263 -17.63 14.64 1.84
CA ILE A 263 -18.24 14.26 3.11
C ILE A 263 -17.31 14.60 4.27
N TYR A 264 -16.02 14.31 4.19
CA TYR A 264 -15.04 14.71 5.19
C TYR A 264 -15.03 16.24 5.40
N GLU A 265 -15.00 17.02 4.31
CA GLU A 265 -15.05 18.49 4.37
C GLU A 265 -16.33 18.98 5.07
N SER A 266 -17.49 18.42 4.70
CA SER A 266 -18.78 18.78 5.32
C SER A 266 -18.85 18.46 6.82
N LYS A 267 -18.10 17.45 7.27
CA LYS A 267 -18.01 17.06 8.68
C LYS A 267 -16.87 17.77 9.43
N GLY A 268 -16.24 18.77 8.82
CA GLY A 268 -15.23 19.62 9.45
C GLY A 268 -13.83 19.01 9.54
N TYR A 269 -13.51 18.04 8.69
CA TYR A 269 -12.14 17.58 8.55
C TYR A 269 -11.27 18.63 7.86
N ARG A 270 -10.03 18.70 8.28
CA ARG A 270 -9.02 19.50 7.59
C ARG A 270 -8.42 18.67 6.47
N VAL A 271 -8.31 19.29 5.29
CA VAL A 271 -7.76 18.68 4.08
C VAL A 271 -6.33 19.14 3.89
N GLN A 272 -5.40 18.22 3.83
CA GLN A 272 -4.01 18.46 3.47
C GLN A 272 -3.83 18.10 2.00
N ARG A 273 -3.76 19.14 1.14
CA ARG A 273 -3.40 19.02 -0.28
C ARG A 273 -1.91 19.36 -0.42
N GLY A 274 -1.18 18.66 -1.23
CA GLY A 274 0.26 18.84 -1.34
C GLY A 274 1.00 17.75 -0.61
N ASP A 275 0.87 16.60 -1.15
CA ASP A 275 1.44 15.37 -0.66
C ASP A 275 2.94 15.30 -1.01
N ASN A 276 3.74 14.94 -0.03
CA ASN A 276 5.13 14.56 -0.25
C ASN A 276 5.25 13.12 -0.77
N SER A 277 4.19 12.32 -0.60
CA SER A 277 4.13 10.92 -1.03
C SER A 277 3.66 10.80 -2.47
N VAL A 278 4.34 10.00 -3.26
CA VAL A 278 4.06 9.83 -4.69
C VAL A 278 4.07 8.36 -5.09
N LEU A 279 3.20 8.04 -6.05
CA LEU A 279 3.32 6.83 -6.84
C LEU A 279 4.19 7.15 -8.05
N MET A 280 5.24 6.36 -8.26
CA MET A 280 6.08 6.47 -9.45
C MET A 280 5.93 5.21 -10.30
N VAL A 281 6.09 5.39 -11.62
CA VAL A 281 6.04 4.32 -12.61
C VAL A 281 7.24 4.38 -13.54
N LYS A 282 7.77 3.22 -13.89
CA LYS A 282 8.75 3.05 -14.96
C LYS A 282 8.15 2.17 -16.05
N ASN A 283 8.21 2.64 -17.29
CA ASN A 283 7.90 1.80 -18.45
C ASN A 283 9.05 0.81 -18.64
N LEU A 284 8.75 -0.47 -18.65
CA LEU A 284 9.72 -1.55 -18.91
C LEU A 284 9.74 -1.96 -20.38
N THR A 285 8.72 -1.58 -21.13
CA THR A 285 8.55 -1.79 -22.56
C THR A 285 8.27 -0.45 -23.25
N ASP A 286 8.05 -0.46 -24.55
CA ASP A 286 7.67 0.74 -25.35
C ASP A 286 6.22 1.17 -25.11
N ASP A 287 5.45 0.45 -24.29
CA ASP A 287 4.08 0.82 -23.94
C ASP A 287 4.05 2.10 -23.10
N SER A 288 3.12 3.00 -23.44
CA SER A 288 2.90 4.23 -22.66
C SER A 288 1.92 3.95 -21.52
N PHE A 289 2.30 4.32 -20.30
CA PHE A 289 1.42 4.27 -19.15
C PHE A 289 0.08 4.98 -19.38
N ASP A 290 0.12 6.21 -19.93
CA ASP A 290 -1.09 7.02 -20.17
C ASP A 290 -2.04 6.37 -21.18
N LYS A 291 -1.51 5.62 -22.17
CA LYS A 291 -2.35 4.87 -23.14
C LYS A 291 -3.03 3.66 -22.52
N VAL A 292 -2.43 3.07 -21.48
CA VAL A 292 -2.93 1.85 -20.82
C VAL A 292 -3.86 2.17 -19.68
N TYR A 293 -3.55 3.21 -18.87
CA TYR A 293 -4.27 3.51 -17.64
C TYR A 293 -4.94 4.90 -17.63
N GLY A 294 -4.50 5.83 -18.47
CA GLY A 294 -5.00 7.20 -18.49
C GLY A 294 -4.71 7.97 -17.20
N GLU A 295 -5.46 9.05 -17.00
CA GLU A 295 -5.27 9.97 -15.86
C GLU A 295 -6.04 9.54 -14.58
N SER A 296 -6.92 8.53 -14.68
CA SER A 296 -7.83 8.12 -13.59
C SER A 296 -7.35 6.86 -12.86
N PHE A 297 -6.05 6.69 -12.71
CA PHE A 297 -5.47 5.53 -12.03
C PHE A 297 -5.86 5.50 -10.55
N TYR A 298 -6.65 4.50 -10.14
CA TYR A 298 -7.08 4.31 -8.76
C TYR A 298 -5.99 3.63 -7.93
N MET A 299 -5.83 4.13 -6.71
CA MET A 299 -5.03 3.54 -5.66
C MET A 299 -5.62 3.95 -4.31
N GLY A 300 -5.96 3.00 -3.47
CA GLY A 300 -6.38 3.23 -2.08
C GLY A 300 -5.22 3.09 -1.08
N SER A 301 -5.48 3.40 0.18
CA SER A 301 -4.45 3.29 1.24
C SER A 301 -3.93 1.87 1.43
N LEU A 302 -4.78 0.84 1.23
CA LEU A 302 -4.34 -0.56 1.30
C LEU A 302 -3.43 -0.97 0.14
N ASP A 303 -3.47 -0.25 -0.96
CA ASP A 303 -2.68 -0.56 -2.15
C ASP A 303 -1.28 0.07 -2.09
N TRP A 304 -1.01 0.88 -1.07
CA TRP A 304 0.32 1.44 -0.78
C TRP A 304 1.27 0.32 -0.32
N PHE A 305 2.39 0.14 -0.97
CA PHE A 305 3.36 -0.94 -0.76
C PHE A 305 4.80 -0.43 -0.61
#